data_074ea418faf85f234b5122edc40bb5e3
#
_entry.id   074ea418faf85f234b5122edc40bb5e3
#
_cell.length_a   1.000
_cell.length_b   1.000
_cell.length_c   1.000
_cell.angle_alpha   90.00
_cell.angle_beta   90.00
_cell.angle_gamma   90.00
#
_symmetry.space_group_name_H-M   'P 1'
#
loop_
_entity.id
_entity.type
_entity.pdbx_description
1 polymer ?
#
loop_
_entity_poly.entity_id
_entity_poly.type
_entity_poly.pdbx_seq_one_letter_code
_entity_poly.pdbx_strand_id
1 'polypeptide(L)'
;MRRYSGRVSTNFQVGYAAMLEQFAPSEAVALAAYAESRGFSGVMAADHFQPWIPAQGQSAFVWNVLTAVAERTAGDFGPGVTTPTFRWHPAMVAQASATLAAMYPHRHWLGLGSGEALNEHIVAPYWPAVPERINRMFEAIEIIRGLFQNSLAGKDTRFDGEFFKLEPTRLWTMPETPPEILVATAGPITARRTGRHADGIITVGAPREKIAHLLGRFSAGARKAGKDPDGLPKVLQVHLSWASTDEEAMHNALTEWPNGGMAFPKADIRSPYDFAQMAKLVRPEDFAGRMVISADPDVHRASLQGYIDLGIDRLYIHNVGRNQREWIDEFAVSVLPKLRP
;
A
#
# COMPACT_ATOMS: atom_id res chain seq x y z
N MET A 1 -4.11 22.64 24.17
CA MET A 1 -4.56 21.98 22.92
C MET A 1 -4.25 22.89 21.75
N ARG A 2 -3.07 22.75 21.13
CA ARG A 2 -2.75 23.46 19.89
C ARG A 2 -3.27 22.61 18.74
N ARG A 3 -4.18 23.18 17.94
CA ARG A 3 -4.67 22.55 16.70
C ARG A 3 -3.49 22.48 15.73
N TYR A 4 -3.08 21.26 15.37
CA TYR A 4 -2.19 21.05 14.25
C TYR A 4 -2.94 21.39 12.97
N SER A 5 -2.76 22.57 12.45
CA SER A 5 -3.13 22.95 11.09
C SER A 5 -1.93 22.65 10.18
N GLY A 6 -1.59 21.38 10.02
CA GLY A 6 -0.74 20.95 8.93
C GLY A 6 -1.54 21.16 7.64
N ARG A 7 -1.06 21.99 6.73
CA ARG A 7 -1.56 22.05 5.36
C ARG A 7 -1.37 20.66 4.76
N VAL A 8 -2.44 19.87 4.71
CA VAL A 8 -2.50 18.73 3.81
C VAL A 8 -2.44 19.31 2.40
N SER A 9 -1.32 19.11 1.73
CA SER A 9 -1.20 19.42 0.31
C SER A 9 -2.19 18.51 -0.42
N THR A 10 -3.25 19.09 -0.97
CA THR A 10 -4.22 18.42 -1.85
C THR A 10 -3.63 18.18 -3.24
N ASN A 11 -2.32 17.97 -3.35
CA ASN A 11 -1.68 17.67 -4.62
C ASN A 11 -1.96 16.21 -4.96
N PHE A 12 -2.77 16.02 -5.98
CA PHE A 12 -2.96 14.75 -6.66
C PHE A 12 -1.60 14.18 -7.08
N GLN A 13 -1.39 12.89 -6.80
CA GLN A 13 -0.12 12.22 -7.06
C GLN A 13 -0.34 10.91 -7.82
N VAL A 14 0.56 10.62 -8.75
CA VAL A 14 0.64 9.33 -9.42
C VAL A 14 2.01 8.74 -9.17
N GLY A 15 2.08 7.75 -8.30
CA GLY A 15 3.30 7.06 -7.90
C GLY A 15 3.48 5.71 -8.58
N TYR A 16 4.68 5.18 -8.43
CA TYR A 16 5.10 3.86 -8.88
C TYR A 16 4.93 2.83 -7.77
N ALA A 17 4.21 1.74 -8.02
CA ALA A 17 4.15 0.60 -7.12
C ALA A 17 5.28 -0.39 -7.48
N ALA A 18 6.34 -0.38 -6.68
CA ALA A 18 7.49 -1.26 -6.86
C ALA A 18 7.17 -2.68 -6.39
N MET A 19 7.27 -3.65 -7.30
CA MET A 19 6.97 -5.05 -7.00
C MET A 19 8.25 -5.80 -6.62
N LEU A 20 8.41 -5.99 -5.30
CA LEU A 20 9.59 -6.65 -4.72
C LEU A 20 9.56 -8.16 -4.90
N GLU A 21 8.44 -8.71 -5.35
CA GLU A 21 8.27 -10.12 -5.67
C GLU A 21 8.81 -10.47 -7.05
N GLN A 22 8.86 -9.50 -7.97
CA GLN A 22 9.25 -9.73 -9.38
C GLN A 22 10.68 -9.32 -9.70
N PHE A 23 11.21 -8.33 -8.98
CA PHE A 23 12.50 -7.72 -9.31
C PHE A 23 13.51 -7.85 -8.18
N ALA A 24 14.77 -8.09 -8.54
CA ALA A 24 15.87 -8.05 -7.57
C ALA A 24 15.92 -6.67 -6.86
N PRO A 25 16.37 -6.60 -5.60
CA PRO A 25 16.31 -5.35 -4.82
C PRO A 25 16.97 -4.15 -5.51
N SER A 26 18.14 -4.32 -6.09
CA SER A 26 18.85 -3.26 -6.82
C SER A 26 18.11 -2.80 -8.07
N GLU A 27 17.45 -3.71 -8.76
CA GLU A 27 16.64 -3.43 -9.94
C GLU A 27 15.35 -2.68 -9.54
N ALA A 28 14.66 -3.12 -8.49
CA ALA A 28 13.47 -2.43 -7.96
C ALA A 28 13.79 -0.98 -7.59
N VAL A 29 14.94 -0.73 -6.94
CA VAL A 29 15.42 0.64 -6.63
C VAL A 29 15.72 1.44 -7.90
N ALA A 30 16.35 0.82 -8.89
CA ALA A 30 16.67 1.49 -10.15
C ALA A 30 15.40 1.83 -10.96
N LEU A 31 14.39 0.95 -10.96
CA LEU A 31 13.10 1.18 -11.61
C LEU A 31 12.32 2.29 -10.91
N ALA A 32 12.32 2.34 -9.58
CA ALA A 32 11.68 3.41 -8.81
C ALA A 32 12.29 4.78 -9.13
N ALA A 33 13.62 4.90 -9.15
CA ALA A 33 14.32 6.11 -9.53
C ALA A 33 14.07 6.48 -11.01
N TYR A 34 14.01 5.49 -11.89
CA TYR A 34 13.66 5.72 -13.29
C TYR A 34 12.23 6.25 -13.45
N ALA A 35 11.27 5.65 -12.76
CA ALA A 35 9.88 6.10 -12.79
C ALA A 35 9.75 7.56 -12.33
N GLU A 36 10.43 7.96 -11.25
CA GLU A 36 10.43 9.35 -10.80
C GLU A 36 11.04 10.28 -11.84
N SER A 37 12.15 9.90 -12.50
CA SER A 37 12.76 10.70 -13.58
C SER A 37 11.86 10.89 -14.79
N ARG A 38 10.81 10.07 -14.91
CA ARG A 38 9.81 10.11 -15.98
C ARG A 38 8.47 10.72 -15.53
N GLY A 39 8.40 11.27 -14.31
CA GLY A 39 7.24 12.05 -13.84
C GLY A 39 6.31 11.34 -12.85
N PHE A 40 6.63 10.12 -12.39
CA PHE A 40 5.96 9.54 -11.25
C PHE A 40 6.37 10.27 -9.96
N SER A 41 5.45 10.45 -9.02
CA SER A 41 5.63 11.38 -7.89
C SER A 41 5.86 10.72 -6.53
N GLY A 42 5.99 9.40 -6.49
CA GLY A 42 6.24 8.67 -5.24
C GLY A 42 6.37 7.17 -5.45
N VAL A 43 6.69 6.43 -4.39
CA VAL A 43 6.92 4.98 -4.44
C VAL A 43 6.18 4.26 -3.31
N MET A 44 5.44 3.22 -3.67
CA MET A 44 4.82 2.25 -2.76
C MET A 44 5.46 0.88 -2.99
N ALA A 45 5.74 0.12 -1.91
CA ALA A 45 6.17 -1.27 -2.02
C ALA A 45 5.53 -2.15 -0.94
N ALA A 46 5.15 -3.38 -1.28
CA ALA A 46 4.54 -4.32 -0.34
C ALA A 46 5.59 -4.95 0.59
N ASP A 47 5.19 -5.25 1.84
CA ASP A 47 6.01 -5.96 2.84
C ASP A 47 5.65 -7.45 2.80
N HIS A 48 6.13 -8.15 1.81
CA HIS A 48 5.94 -9.58 1.67
C HIS A 48 7.20 -10.36 2.08
N PHE A 49 7.00 -11.52 2.68
CA PHE A 49 8.07 -12.48 2.95
C PHE A 49 8.19 -13.52 1.83
N GLN A 50 7.10 -13.79 1.14
CA GLN A 50 7.03 -14.71 0.01
C GLN A 50 6.42 -14.03 -1.21
N PRO A 51 6.84 -14.40 -2.44
CA PRO A 51 6.14 -13.98 -3.65
C PRO A 51 4.75 -14.61 -3.71
N TRP A 52 3.86 -14.07 -4.53
CA TRP A 52 2.55 -14.66 -4.75
C TRP A 52 2.62 -16.01 -5.46
N ILE A 53 3.52 -16.14 -6.42
CA ILE A 53 3.81 -17.40 -7.14
C ILE A 53 5.32 -17.58 -7.25
N PRO A 54 5.85 -18.83 -7.26
CA PRO A 54 7.30 -19.09 -7.32
C PRO A 54 7.99 -18.49 -8.54
N ALA A 55 7.26 -18.33 -9.66
CA ALA A 55 7.81 -17.76 -10.91
C ALA A 55 8.23 -16.28 -10.77
N GLN A 56 7.67 -15.52 -9.83
CA GLN A 56 8.10 -14.15 -9.54
C GLN A 56 9.54 -14.10 -9.00
N GLY A 57 9.91 -15.04 -8.14
CA GLY A 57 11.30 -15.37 -7.83
C GLY A 57 12.00 -14.48 -6.79
N GLN A 58 11.36 -13.43 -6.30
CA GLN A 58 11.93 -12.48 -5.35
C GLN A 58 10.97 -12.25 -4.16
N SER A 59 11.47 -11.70 -3.07
CA SER A 59 10.69 -11.07 -2.00
C SER A 59 11.65 -10.31 -1.08
N ALA A 60 12.05 -9.12 -1.51
CA ALA A 60 13.05 -8.34 -0.79
C ALA A 60 12.43 -7.68 0.46
N PHE A 61 13.24 -7.48 1.49
CA PHE A 61 12.80 -6.82 2.72
C PHE A 61 12.49 -5.35 2.47
N VAL A 62 11.20 -4.98 2.59
CA VAL A 62 10.67 -3.69 2.15
C VAL A 62 11.37 -2.49 2.80
N TRP A 63 11.69 -2.55 4.10
CA TRP A 63 12.28 -1.43 4.82
C TRP A 63 13.68 -1.07 4.31
N ASN A 64 14.48 -2.08 3.95
CA ASN A 64 15.80 -1.85 3.34
C ASN A 64 15.66 -1.27 1.93
N VAL A 65 14.72 -1.78 1.14
CA VAL A 65 14.49 -1.30 -0.24
C VAL A 65 13.95 0.13 -0.23
N LEU A 66 12.97 0.44 0.62
CA LEU A 66 12.41 1.80 0.74
C LEU A 66 13.48 2.82 1.20
N THR A 67 14.42 2.42 2.06
CA THR A 67 15.56 3.28 2.42
C THR A 67 16.41 3.59 1.19
N ALA A 68 16.77 2.55 0.40
CA ALA A 68 17.56 2.74 -0.80
C ALA A 68 16.81 3.53 -1.91
N VAL A 69 15.49 3.38 -1.99
CA VAL A 69 14.63 4.19 -2.87
C VAL A 69 14.66 5.66 -2.43
N ALA A 70 14.51 5.93 -1.13
CA ALA A 70 14.49 7.29 -0.59
C ALA A 70 15.81 8.05 -0.83
N GLU A 71 16.94 7.34 -0.85
CA GLU A 71 18.25 7.91 -1.21
C GLU A 71 18.37 8.31 -2.70
N ARG A 72 17.54 7.72 -3.56
CA ARG A 72 17.64 7.89 -5.01
C ARG A 72 16.45 8.62 -5.63
N THR A 73 15.47 8.99 -4.84
CA THR A 73 14.25 9.70 -5.24
C THR A 73 14.01 10.90 -4.34
N ALA A 74 13.14 11.80 -4.76
CA ALA A 74 12.72 12.98 -3.99
C ALA A 74 11.25 12.92 -3.55
N GLY A 75 10.43 12.09 -4.19
CA GLY A 75 9.00 11.91 -3.91
C GLY A 75 8.70 11.23 -2.58
N ASP A 76 7.42 11.10 -2.27
CA ASP A 76 6.99 10.37 -1.09
C ASP A 76 7.21 8.85 -1.23
N PHE A 77 7.24 8.15 -0.12
CA PHE A 77 7.38 6.70 -0.14
C PHE A 77 6.81 6.05 1.13
N GLY A 78 6.36 4.80 0.99
CA GLY A 78 5.90 4.04 2.14
C GLY A 78 5.57 2.59 1.82
N PRO A 79 5.44 1.76 2.88
CA PRO A 79 5.01 0.38 2.72
C PRO A 79 3.53 0.30 2.39
N GLY A 80 3.20 -0.39 1.34
CA GLY A 80 1.82 -0.65 0.96
C GLY A 80 1.49 -2.15 0.91
N VAL A 81 1.42 -2.84 2.08
CA VAL A 81 1.46 -2.36 3.46
C VAL A 81 2.27 -3.29 4.36
N THR A 82 2.77 -2.78 5.50
CA THR A 82 3.33 -3.62 6.56
C THR A 82 2.22 -4.12 7.49
N THR A 83 2.37 -5.36 7.99
CA THR A 83 1.45 -5.97 8.95
C THR A 83 2.07 -5.96 10.35
N PRO A 84 1.62 -5.07 11.27
CA PRO A 84 2.24 -4.94 12.59
C PRO A 84 1.60 -5.92 13.61
N THR A 85 1.55 -7.22 13.30
CA THR A 85 0.80 -8.17 14.13
C THR A 85 1.59 -9.41 14.54
N PHE A 86 2.20 -10.16 13.60
CA PHE A 86 2.92 -11.39 13.89
C PHE A 86 4.41 -11.29 13.54
N ARG A 87 4.73 -11.00 12.28
CA ARG A 87 6.15 -10.84 11.86
C ARG A 87 6.81 -9.65 12.56
N TRP A 88 6.03 -8.60 12.83
CA TRP A 88 6.51 -7.36 13.39
C TRP A 88 5.74 -6.98 14.64
N HIS A 89 6.45 -6.78 15.74
CA HIS A 89 5.87 -6.12 16.89
C HIS A 89 5.63 -4.62 16.57
N PRO A 90 4.48 -4.01 16.98
CA PRO A 90 4.19 -2.62 16.67
C PRO A 90 5.27 -1.62 17.10
N ALA A 91 5.99 -1.87 18.18
CA ALA A 91 7.10 -1.01 18.60
C ALA A 91 8.26 -1.00 17.60
N MET A 92 8.55 -2.14 16.95
CA MET A 92 9.59 -2.23 15.93
C MET A 92 9.17 -1.50 14.66
N VAL A 93 7.90 -1.61 14.27
CA VAL A 93 7.34 -0.85 13.14
C VAL A 93 7.38 0.66 13.42
N ALA A 94 7.02 1.08 14.64
CA ALA A 94 7.11 2.46 15.06
C ALA A 94 8.56 3.00 14.97
N GLN A 95 9.53 2.21 15.45
CA GLN A 95 10.94 2.59 15.42
C GLN A 95 11.46 2.73 13.98
N ALA A 96 11.19 1.75 13.12
CA ALA A 96 11.60 1.78 11.71
C ALA A 96 11.00 2.98 10.97
N SER A 97 9.69 3.21 11.16
CA SER A 97 8.97 4.31 10.53
C SER A 97 9.44 5.69 11.02
N ALA A 98 9.65 5.85 12.33
CA ALA A 98 10.18 7.08 12.89
C ALA A 98 11.60 7.38 12.37
N THR A 99 12.44 6.35 12.24
CA THR A 99 13.80 6.47 11.69
C THR A 99 13.77 6.96 10.25
N LEU A 100 12.95 6.34 9.38
CA LEU A 100 12.81 6.78 8.00
C LEU A 100 12.26 8.21 7.89
N ALA A 101 11.28 8.55 8.71
CA ALA A 101 10.73 9.91 8.71
C ALA A 101 11.70 10.96 9.24
N ALA A 102 12.62 10.59 10.13
CA ALA A 102 13.70 11.46 10.59
C ALA A 102 14.82 11.65 9.54
N MET A 103 15.14 10.57 8.79
CA MET A 103 16.10 10.62 7.68
C MET A 103 15.55 11.40 6.47
N TYR A 104 14.25 11.28 6.18
CA TYR A 104 13.59 11.86 5.00
C TYR A 104 12.33 12.63 5.40
N PRO A 105 12.46 13.82 6.00
CA PRO A 105 11.34 14.60 6.54
C PRO A 105 10.23 14.84 5.50
N HIS A 106 8.98 14.64 5.93
CA HIS A 106 7.76 14.87 5.13
C HIS A 106 7.56 13.98 3.90
N ARG A 107 8.38 12.94 3.72
CA ARG A 107 8.32 12.05 2.56
C ARG A 107 7.77 10.67 2.91
N HIS A 108 8.02 10.19 4.13
CA HIS A 108 7.61 8.85 4.56
C HIS A 108 6.19 8.84 5.12
N TRP A 109 5.39 7.87 4.67
CA TRP A 109 4.10 7.52 5.25
C TRP A 109 4.09 6.03 5.63
N LEU A 110 3.32 5.68 6.68
CA LEU A 110 3.24 4.33 7.22
C LEU A 110 1.92 3.66 6.82
N GLY A 111 1.98 2.79 5.82
CA GLY A 111 0.85 1.95 5.43
C GLY A 111 0.77 0.65 6.25
N LEU A 112 -0.37 0.40 6.86
CA LEU A 112 -0.61 -0.76 7.72
C LEU A 112 -1.78 -1.60 7.23
N GLY A 113 -1.65 -2.93 7.36
CA GLY A 113 -2.68 -3.91 6.98
C GLY A 113 -2.88 -5.00 8.02
N SER A 114 -3.97 -5.76 7.88
CA SER A 114 -4.30 -6.87 8.78
C SER A 114 -3.60 -8.20 8.43
N GLY A 115 -2.82 -8.21 7.35
CA GLY A 115 -2.01 -9.33 6.89
C GLY A 115 -2.74 -10.39 6.07
N GLU A 116 -1.93 -11.26 5.52
CA GLU A 116 -2.30 -12.42 4.72
C GLU A 116 -1.52 -13.64 5.20
N ALA A 117 -2.15 -14.81 5.19
CA ALA A 117 -1.52 -16.05 5.66
C ALA A 117 -0.22 -16.35 4.89
N LEU A 118 -0.16 -16.01 3.61
CA LEU A 118 1.03 -16.19 2.76
C LEU A 118 2.30 -15.65 3.44
N ASN A 119 2.22 -14.51 4.10
CA ASN A 119 3.35 -13.81 4.67
C ASN A 119 3.49 -14.00 6.18
N GLU A 120 2.37 -14.09 6.91
CA GLU A 120 2.39 -14.04 8.37
C GLU A 120 2.50 -15.41 9.03
N HIS A 121 2.01 -16.50 8.38
CA HIS A 121 1.99 -17.84 8.96
C HIS A 121 3.39 -18.41 9.27
N ILE A 122 4.43 -17.86 8.65
CA ILE A 122 5.82 -18.34 8.83
C ILE A 122 6.31 -18.21 10.27
N VAL A 123 5.78 -17.26 11.03
CA VAL A 123 6.12 -17.03 12.45
C VAL A 123 4.88 -17.00 13.34
N ALA A 124 3.68 -16.96 12.78
CA ALA A 124 2.46 -16.95 13.57
C ALA A 124 2.20 -18.34 14.17
N PRO A 125 1.91 -18.46 15.48
CA PRO A 125 1.56 -19.74 16.09
C PRO A 125 0.24 -20.29 15.55
N TYR A 126 -0.62 -19.43 15.03
CA TYR A 126 -1.89 -19.74 14.36
C TYR A 126 -2.27 -18.59 13.43
N TRP A 127 -3.22 -18.84 12.52
CA TRP A 127 -3.76 -17.81 11.66
C TRP A 127 -5.21 -17.50 12.07
N PRO A 128 -5.47 -16.34 12.68
CA PRO A 128 -6.78 -16.04 13.25
C PRO A 128 -7.80 -15.64 12.18
N ALA A 129 -9.08 -15.68 12.57
CA ALA A 129 -10.17 -15.17 11.78
C ALA A 129 -10.05 -13.65 11.53
N VAL A 130 -10.68 -13.17 10.46
CA VAL A 130 -10.61 -11.76 10.01
C VAL A 130 -10.89 -10.74 11.13
N PRO A 131 -11.92 -10.90 12.01
CA PRO A 131 -12.19 -9.94 13.07
C PRO A 131 -11.02 -9.78 14.06
N GLU A 132 -10.36 -10.88 14.44
CA GLU A 132 -9.21 -10.84 15.33
C GLU A 132 -8.02 -10.15 14.66
N ARG A 133 -7.69 -10.48 13.39
CA ARG A 133 -6.62 -9.81 12.64
C ARG A 133 -6.82 -8.30 12.58
N ILE A 134 -8.05 -7.86 12.34
CA ILE A 134 -8.41 -6.44 12.32
C ILE A 134 -8.25 -5.82 13.71
N ASN A 135 -8.67 -6.48 14.78
CA ASN A 135 -8.51 -5.97 16.15
C ASN A 135 -7.05 -5.84 16.54
N ARG A 136 -6.21 -6.85 16.24
CA ARG A 136 -4.75 -6.80 16.44
C ARG A 136 -4.13 -5.61 15.72
N MET A 137 -4.50 -5.38 14.46
CA MET A 137 -4.00 -4.23 13.69
C MET A 137 -4.38 -2.90 14.34
N PHE A 138 -5.61 -2.73 14.82
CA PHE A 138 -6.01 -1.47 15.45
C PHE A 138 -5.36 -1.26 16.82
N GLU A 139 -5.15 -2.33 17.60
CA GLU A 139 -4.38 -2.27 18.85
C GLU A 139 -2.91 -1.91 18.57
N ALA A 140 -2.31 -2.46 17.51
CA ALA A 140 -0.98 -2.09 17.07
C ALA A 140 -0.89 -0.60 16.66
N ILE A 141 -1.91 -0.05 16.00
CA ILE A 141 -1.98 1.37 15.65
C ILE A 141 -2.01 2.25 16.90
N GLU A 142 -2.72 1.85 17.96
CA GLU A 142 -2.74 2.57 19.23
C GLU A 142 -1.35 2.64 19.87
N ILE A 143 -0.61 1.53 19.87
CA ILE A 143 0.78 1.47 20.35
C ILE A 143 1.69 2.38 19.52
N ILE A 144 1.65 2.27 18.19
CA ILE A 144 2.48 3.07 17.28
C ILE A 144 2.21 4.56 17.48
N ARG A 145 0.94 4.95 17.51
CA ARG A 145 0.53 6.34 17.73
C ARG A 145 0.94 6.85 19.11
N GLY A 146 0.74 6.03 20.14
CA GLY A 146 1.18 6.33 21.51
C GLY A 146 2.69 6.56 21.59
N LEU A 147 3.49 5.69 20.96
CA LEU A 147 4.94 5.85 20.88
C LEU A 147 5.33 7.16 20.19
N PHE A 148 4.74 7.49 19.04
CA PHE A 148 5.02 8.75 18.34
C PHE A 148 4.68 9.97 19.20
N GLN A 149 3.47 10.03 19.76
CA GLN A 149 2.99 11.19 20.50
C GLN A 149 3.75 11.39 21.82
N ASN A 150 3.94 10.30 22.58
CA ASN A 150 4.59 10.39 23.89
C ASN A 150 6.09 10.65 23.76
N SER A 151 6.77 10.03 22.76
CA SER A 151 8.21 10.27 22.52
C SER A 151 8.48 11.73 22.17
N LEU A 152 7.66 12.36 21.33
CA LEU A 152 7.74 13.80 21.04
C LEU A 152 7.55 14.67 22.29
N ALA A 153 6.72 14.21 23.23
CA ALA A 153 6.50 14.89 24.51
C ALA A 153 7.55 14.55 25.58
N GLY A 154 8.58 13.74 25.26
CA GLY A 154 9.60 13.29 26.19
C GLY A 154 9.09 12.29 27.24
N LYS A 155 7.98 11.61 26.98
CA LYS A 155 7.30 10.68 27.89
C LYS A 155 7.41 9.23 27.40
N ASP A 156 7.39 8.29 28.36
CA ASP A 156 7.31 6.87 28.04
C ASP A 156 5.88 6.47 27.70
N THR A 157 5.76 5.46 26.84
CA THR A 157 4.53 4.75 26.51
C THR A 157 4.54 3.41 27.20
N ARG A 158 3.48 3.10 27.93
CA ARG A 158 3.16 1.76 28.43
C ARG A 158 1.85 1.31 27.79
N PHE A 159 1.74 0.04 27.46
CA PHE A 159 0.51 -0.53 26.90
C PHE A 159 0.27 -1.93 27.47
N ASP A 160 -0.96 -2.22 27.84
CA ASP A 160 -1.41 -3.54 28.33
C ASP A 160 -2.75 -3.84 27.67
N GLY A 161 -2.69 -4.40 26.45
CA GLY A 161 -3.84 -4.70 25.61
C GLY A 161 -4.23 -6.16 25.59
N GLU A 162 -5.16 -6.50 24.73
CA GLU A 162 -5.61 -7.88 24.50
C GLU A 162 -4.54 -8.71 23.80
N PHE A 163 -3.84 -8.11 22.82
CA PHE A 163 -2.90 -8.80 21.94
C PHE A 163 -1.44 -8.43 22.19
N PHE A 164 -1.18 -7.23 22.67
CA PHE A 164 0.17 -6.72 22.86
C PHE A 164 0.37 -6.14 24.26
N LYS A 165 1.61 -6.28 24.73
CA LYS A 165 2.08 -5.60 25.93
C LYS A 165 3.34 -4.82 25.59
N LEU A 166 3.46 -3.62 26.15
CA LEU A 166 4.63 -2.77 26.01
C LEU A 166 5.01 -2.25 27.41
N GLU A 167 6.21 -2.60 27.87
CA GLU A 167 6.79 -2.01 29.06
C GLU A 167 7.11 -0.52 28.82
N PRO A 168 7.18 0.32 29.86
CA PRO A 168 7.45 1.74 29.71
C PRO A 168 8.69 1.99 28.87
N THR A 169 8.50 2.62 27.70
CA THR A 169 9.58 2.93 26.75
C THR A 169 9.19 4.08 25.84
N ARG A 170 10.18 4.65 25.14
CA ARG A 170 10.01 5.67 24.11
C ARG A 170 10.92 5.44 22.93
N LEU A 171 10.62 6.06 21.81
CA LEU A 171 11.52 6.17 20.68
C LEU A 171 12.52 7.30 20.95
N TRP A 172 13.79 7.03 20.77
CA TRP A 172 14.86 8.02 20.99
C TRP A 172 15.20 8.81 19.71
N THR A 173 14.88 8.24 18.55
CA THR A 173 14.96 8.94 17.26
C THR A 173 13.54 9.23 16.79
N MET A 174 13.20 10.52 16.70
CA MET A 174 11.89 10.99 16.25
C MET A 174 12.04 12.10 15.23
N PRO A 175 11.20 12.11 14.17
CA PRO A 175 11.07 13.28 13.30
C PRO A 175 10.32 14.40 14.04
N GLU A 176 10.44 15.63 13.58
CA GLU A 176 9.64 16.76 14.10
C GLU A 176 8.14 16.52 13.91
N THR A 177 7.77 15.93 12.77
CA THR A 177 6.39 15.54 12.44
C THR A 177 6.33 14.03 12.23
N PRO A 178 5.57 13.28 13.04
CA PRO A 178 5.37 11.84 12.83
C PRO A 178 4.78 11.54 11.45
N PRO A 179 5.13 10.39 10.85
CA PRO A 179 4.55 9.97 9.58
C PRO A 179 3.04 9.72 9.70
N GLU A 180 2.30 9.98 8.62
CA GLU A 180 0.88 9.61 8.51
C GLU A 180 0.72 8.10 8.63
N ILE A 181 -0.26 7.64 9.41
CA ILE A 181 -0.65 6.23 9.51
C ILE A 181 -1.83 5.99 8.58
N LEU A 182 -1.59 5.28 7.49
CA LEU A 182 -2.60 4.92 6.50
C LEU A 182 -2.99 3.44 6.68
N VAL A 183 -4.27 3.11 6.57
CA VAL A 183 -4.74 1.73 6.78
C VAL A 183 -5.33 1.17 5.51
N ALA A 184 -4.82 -0.01 5.10
CA ALA A 184 -5.32 -0.74 3.95
C ALA A 184 -6.57 -1.55 4.29
N THR A 185 -7.61 -1.40 3.48
CA THR A 185 -8.83 -2.19 3.58
C THR A 185 -9.64 -2.20 2.29
N ALA A 186 -10.35 -3.31 2.06
CA ALA A 186 -11.39 -3.45 1.04
C ALA A 186 -12.79 -3.65 1.66
N GLY A 187 -12.89 -3.68 3.00
CA GLY A 187 -14.13 -3.92 3.73
C GLY A 187 -14.76 -2.64 4.29
N PRO A 188 -16.09 -2.44 4.14
CA PRO A 188 -16.77 -1.19 4.55
C PRO A 188 -16.80 -0.97 6.07
N ILE A 189 -16.81 -2.05 6.87
CA ILE A 189 -16.76 -1.97 8.33
C ILE A 189 -15.39 -1.46 8.78
N THR A 190 -14.32 -2.05 8.24
CA THR A 190 -12.95 -1.63 8.53
C THR A 190 -12.69 -0.23 8.02
N ALA A 191 -13.18 0.15 6.83
CA ALA A 191 -13.05 1.51 6.31
C ALA A 191 -13.65 2.57 7.26
N ARG A 192 -14.83 2.29 7.83
CA ARG A 192 -15.43 3.18 8.84
C ARG A 192 -14.57 3.28 10.11
N ARG A 193 -13.97 2.18 10.56
CA ARG A 193 -13.05 2.16 11.69
C ARG A 193 -11.75 2.90 11.37
N THR A 194 -11.21 2.72 10.16
CA THR A 194 -10.04 3.45 9.64
C THR A 194 -10.25 4.97 9.71
N GLY A 195 -11.38 5.49 9.24
CA GLY A 195 -11.67 6.93 9.32
C GLY A 195 -11.60 7.49 10.75
N ARG A 196 -11.94 6.70 11.76
CA ARG A 196 -11.85 7.13 13.17
C ARG A 196 -10.41 7.12 13.69
N HIS A 197 -9.63 6.09 13.38
CA HIS A 197 -8.39 5.76 14.08
C HIS A 197 -7.11 6.03 13.27
N ALA A 198 -7.20 6.17 11.94
CA ALA A 198 -6.05 6.40 11.06
C ALA A 198 -6.05 7.82 10.47
N ASP A 199 -4.96 8.17 9.80
CA ASP A 199 -4.79 9.47 9.16
C ASP A 199 -5.20 9.43 7.69
N GLY A 200 -5.35 8.24 7.09
CA GLY A 200 -5.85 8.02 5.73
C GLY A 200 -6.22 6.58 5.47
N ILE A 201 -6.67 6.31 4.25
CA ILE A 201 -7.07 4.98 3.79
C ILE A 201 -6.24 4.56 2.58
N ILE A 202 -5.88 3.27 2.51
CA ILE A 202 -5.33 2.62 1.32
C ILE A 202 -6.34 1.57 0.85
N THR A 203 -6.56 1.47 -0.45
CA THR A 203 -7.33 0.37 -1.03
C THR A 203 -6.73 -0.07 -2.37
N VAL A 204 -7.25 -1.14 -2.95
CA VAL A 204 -6.83 -1.64 -4.26
C VAL A 204 -7.91 -1.43 -5.29
N GLY A 205 -7.53 -1.39 -6.57
CA GLY A 205 -8.44 -1.24 -7.69
C GLY A 205 -9.60 -2.24 -7.63
N ALA A 206 -10.82 -1.75 -7.80
CA ALA A 206 -12.07 -2.50 -7.77
C ALA A 206 -13.13 -1.72 -8.59
N PRO A 207 -14.31 -2.31 -8.88
CA PRO A 207 -15.40 -1.56 -9.50
C PRO A 207 -15.68 -0.23 -8.79
N ARG A 208 -15.92 0.83 -9.55
CA ARG A 208 -16.04 2.22 -9.06
C ARG A 208 -17.06 2.38 -7.96
N GLU A 209 -18.20 1.73 -8.06
CA GLU A 209 -19.27 1.78 -7.04
C GLU A 209 -18.80 1.22 -5.71
N LYS A 210 -17.96 0.18 -5.76
CA LYS A 210 -17.37 -0.45 -4.57
C LYS A 210 -16.38 0.48 -3.89
N ILE A 211 -15.54 1.16 -4.68
CA ILE A 211 -14.60 2.18 -4.17
C ILE A 211 -15.38 3.38 -3.59
N ALA A 212 -16.38 3.91 -4.31
CA ALA A 212 -17.21 5.02 -3.82
C ALA A 212 -17.90 4.68 -2.48
N HIS A 213 -18.47 3.46 -2.39
CA HIS A 213 -19.07 2.99 -1.13
C HIS A 213 -18.03 2.92 0.01
N LEU A 214 -16.84 2.38 -0.27
CA LEU A 214 -15.75 2.26 0.71
C LEU A 214 -15.32 3.64 1.23
N LEU A 215 -15.09 4.60 0.33
CA LEU A 215 -14.72 5.97 0.67
C LEU A 215 -15.81 6.69 1.45
N GLY A 216 -17.08 6.47 1.12
CA GLY A 216 -18.23 6.97 1.90
C GLY A 216 -18.23 6.44 3.33
N ARG A 217 -17.89 5.16 3.54
CA ARG A 217 -17.76 4.55 4.88
C ARG A 217 -16.57 5.12 5.67
N PHE A 218 -15.45 5.31 5.01
CA PHE A 218 -14.27 5.97 5.59
C PHE A 218 -14.61 7.40 6.06
N SER A 219 -15.21 8.21 5.17
CA SER A 219 -15.63 9.58 5.46
C SER A 219 -16.63 9.66 6.63
N ALA A 220 -17.59 8.74 6.69
CA ALA A 220 -18.52 8.66 7.82
C ALA A 220 -17.81 8.34 9.15
N GLY A 221 -16.75 7.51 9.10
CA GLY A 221 -15.90 7.22 10.25
C GLY A 221 -15.12 8.45 10.72
N ALA A 222 -14.49 9.18 9.78
CA ALA A 222 -13.71 10.39 10.03
C ALA A 222 -14.58 11.49 10.67
N ARG A 223 -15.75 11.78 10.09
CA ARG A 223 -16.70 12.78 10.66
C ARG A 223 -17.14 12.42 12.08
N LYS A 224 -17.36 11.12 12.36
CA LYS A 224 -17.72 10.68 13.73
C LYS A 224 -16.60 10.93 14.74
N ALA A 225 -15.35 10.99 14.30
CA ALA A 225 -14.17 11.33 15.11
C ALA A 225 -13.83 12.83 15.10
N GLY A 226 -14.67 13.67 14.51
CA GLY A 226 -14.45 15.12 14.42
C GLY A 226 -13.34 15.51 13.41
N LYS A 227 -12.99 14.61 12.49
CA LYS A 227 -12.02 14.87 11.43
C LYS A 227 -12.73 15.32 10.15
N ASP A 228 -12.08 16.20 9.38
CA ASP A 228 -12.51 16.53 8.02
C ASP A 228 -12.03 15.43 7.05
N PRO A 229 -12.95 14.66 6.43
CA PRO A 229 -12.57 13.58 5.53
C PRO A 229 -11.93 14.07 4.21
N ASP A 230 -12.18 15.30 3.82
CA ASP A 230 -11.67 15.84 2.56
C ASP A 230 -10.19 16.19 2.67
N GLY A 231 -9.70 16.44 3.88
CA GLY A 231 -8.28 16.63 4.18
C GLY A 231 -7.51 15.34 4.49
N LEU A 232 -8.15 14.15 4.43
CA LEU A 232 -7.48 12.89 4.75
C LEU A 232 -7.07 12.13 3.46
N PRO A 233 -5.82 11.63 3.38
CA PRO A 233 -5.33 10.87 2.22
C PRO A 233 -6.20 9.67 1.86
N LYS A 234 -6.51 9.54 0.58
CA LYS A 234 -7.23 8.43 -0.03
C LYS A 234 -6.34 7.82 -1.11
N VAL A 235 -5.66 6.75 -0.75
CA VAL A 235 -4.64 6.10 -1.56
C VAL A 235 -5.23 4.88 -2.25
N LEU A 236 -4.97 4.75 -3.56
CA LEU A 236 -5.36 3.60 -4.35
C LEU A 236 -4.15 2.97 -5.04
N GLN A 237 -3.93 1.67 -4.81
CA GLN A 237 -3.05 0.87 -5.64
C GLN A 237 -3.84 0.28 -6.80
N VAL A 238 -3.36 0.48 -8.02
CA VAL A 238 -3.97 -0.07 -9.23
C VAL A 238 -3.02 -1.06 -9.88
N HIS A 239 -3.51 -2.30 -10.09
CA HIS A 239 -2.83 -3.26 -10.95
C HIS A 239 -3.41 -3.14 -12.37
N LEU A 240 -2.54 -3.08 -13.35
CA LEU A 240 -2.88 -3.08 -14.77
C LEU A 240 -1.84 -3.87 -15.58
N SER A 241 -2.16 -4.21 -16.79
CA SER A 241 -1.21 -4.80 -17.72
C SER A 241 -1.19 -4.00 -19.01
N TRP A 242 -0.09 -3.32 -19.26
CA TRP A 242 0.21 -2.68 -20.52
C TRP A 242 1.42 -3.36 -21.17
N ALA A 243 1.34 -3.55 -22.48
CA ALA A 243 2.46 -3.96 -23.33
C ALA A 243 2.25 -3.39 -24.74
N SER A 244 3.19 -3.65 -25.66
CA SER A 244 3.13 -3.13 -27.04
C SER A 244 1.97 -3.71 -27.85
N THR A 245 1.44 -4.88 -27.46
CA THR A 245 0.25 -5.50 -28.05
C THR A 245 -0.70 -6.00 -26.95
N ASP A 246 -2.00 -6.16 -27.27
CA ASP A 246 -3.00 -6.70 -26.35
C ASP A 246 -2.70 -8.17 -25.99
N GLU A 247 -2.13 -8.94 -26.91
CA GLU A 247 -1.72 -10.33 -26.69
C GLU A 247 -0.61 -10.41 -25.64
N GLU A 248 0.40 -9.54 -25.75
CA GLU A 248 1.51 -9.47 -24.78
C GLU A 248 1.01 -8.97 -23.43
N ALA A 249 0.16 -7.96 -23.40
CA ALA A 249 -0.45 -7.45 -22.16
C ALA A 249 -1.25 -8.56 -21.45
N MET A 250 -2.03 -9.35 -22.18
CA MET A 250 -2.77 -10.50 -21.64
C MET A 250 -1.83 -11.61 -21.17
N HIS A 251 -0.78 -11.91 -21.94
CA HIS A 251 0.23 -12.90 -21.56
C HIS A 251 0.89 -12.51 -20.23
N ASN A 252 1.29 -11.24 -20.08
CA ASN A 252 1.87 -10.71 -18.84
C ASN A 252 0.91 -10.85 -17.65
N ALA A 253 -0.37 -10.55 -17.84
CA ALA A 253 -1.38 -10.70 -16.79
C ALA A 253 -1.51 -12.15 -16.32
N LEU A 254 -1.54 -13.09 -17.25
CA LEU A 254 -1.69 -14.53 -16.96
C LEU A 254 -0.45 -15.14 -16.31
N THR A 255 0.75 -14.68 -16.68
CA THR A 255 2.02 -15.27 -16.22
C THR A 255 2.57 -14.60 -14.97
N GLU A 256 2.50 -13.27 -14.88
CA GLU A 256 3.10 -12.49 -13.81
C GLU A 256 2.10 -12.16 -12.68
N TRP A 257 0.80 -12.02 -12.99
CA TRP A 257 -0.22 -11.63 -12.02
C TRP A 257 -1.55 -12.40 -12.13
N PRO A 258 -1.52 -13.75 -12.19
CA PRO A 258 -2.75 -14.55 -12.33
C PRO A 258 -3.71 -14.36 -11.15
N ASN A 259 -3.21 -14.02 -9.97
CA ASN A 259 -4.03 -13.71 -8.80
C ASN A 259 -4.96 -12.50 -9.01
N GLY A 260 -4.72 -11.64 -9.99
CA GLY A 260 -5.63 -10.59 -10.43
C GLY A 260 -6.95 -11.12 -11.01
N GLY A 261 -6.93 -12.28 -11.69
CA GLY A 261 -8.11 -12.97 -12.22
C GLY A 261 -8.88 -13.79 -11.18
N MET A 262 -8.28 -14.13 -10.03
CA MET A 262 -8.92 -14.99 -9.03
C MET A 262 -10.05 -14.28 -8.28
N ALA A 263 -11.26 -14.85 -8.35
CA ALA A 263 -12.50 -14.25 -7.84
C ALA A 263 -12.82 -14.53 -6.35
N PHE A 264 -11.94 -15.22 -5.63
CA PHE A 264 -12.16 -15.67 -4.24
C PHE A 264 -11.24 -14.96 -3.26
N PRO A 265 -11.53 -14.97 -1.94
CA PRO A 265 -10.66 -14.42 -0.90
C PRO A 265 -9.33 -15.17 -0.84
N LYS A 266 -8.22 -14.43 -0.90
CA LYS A 266 -6.85 -14.99 -0.96
C LYS A 266 -6.09 -14.92 0.38
N ALA A 267 -6.66 -14.22 1.37
CA ALA A 267 -5.95 -13.91 2.61
C ALA A 267 -5.59 -15.14 3.49
N ASP A 268 -6.21 -16.29 3.23
CA ASP A 268 -5.98 -17.52 4.02
C ASP A 268 -5.08 -18.55 3.31
N ILE A 269 -4.62 -18.25 2.07
CA ILE A 269 -3.70 -19.11 1.33
C ILE A 269 -2.28 -18.89 1.87
N ARG A 270 -1.56 -19.99 2.17
CA ARG A 270 -0.28 -19.96 2.88
C ARG A 270 0.94 -20.15 2.03
N SER A 271 0.77 -20.67 0.81
CA SER A 271 1.90 -21.13 0.00
C SER A 271 1.89 -20.52 -1.39
N PRO A 272 3.03 -20.00 -1.88
CA PRO A 272 3.17 -19.61 -3.29
C PRO A 272 2.89 -20.77 -4.26
N TYR A 273 3.16 -22.01 -3.84
CA TYR A 273 2.89 -23.19 -4.66
C TYR A 273 1.40 -23.46 -4.80
N ASP A 274 0.58 -23.21 -3.75
CA ASP A 274 -0.87 -23.32 -3.82
C ASP A 274 -1.44 -22.25 -4.75
N PHE A 275 -0.94 -21.01 -4.65
CA PHE A 275 -1.28 -19.94 -5.60
C PHE A 275 -0.95 -20.36 -7.04
N ALA A 276 0.23 -20.95 -7.27
CA ALA A 276 0.62 -21.40 -8.61
C ALA A 276 -0.27 -22.54 -9.16
N GLN A 277 -0.78 -23.43 -8.32
CA GLN A 277 -1.75 -24.42 -8.77
C GLN A 277 -3.09 -23.78 -9.15
N MET A 278 -3.58 -22.85 -8.34
CA MET A 278 -4.81 -22.11 -8.64
C MET A 278 -4.67 -21.21 -9.87
N ALA A 279 -3.47 -20.63 -10.09
CA ALA A 279 -3.15 -19.82 -11.27
C ALA A 279 -3.39 -20.57 -12.60
N LYS A 280 -3.19 -21.89 -12.63
CA LYS A 280 -3.43 -22.71 -13.83
C LYS A 280 -4.89 -22.73 -14.27
N LEU A 281 -5.81 -22.35 -13.39
CA LEU A 281 -7.25 -22.30 -13.68
C LEU A 281 -7.70 -20.94 -14.19
N VAL A 282 -6.86 -19.91 -14.09
CA VAL A 282 -7.18 -18.53 -14.50
C VAL A 282 -7.16 -18.43 -16.02
N ARG A 283 -8.18 -17.81 -16.57
CA ARG A 283 -8.39 -17.59 -18.00
C ARG A 283 -8.45 -16.09 -18.31
N PRO A 284 -8.26 -15.67 -19.56
CA PRO A 284 -8.34 -14.27 -19.96
C PRO A 284 -9.64 -13.58 -19.50
N GLU A 285 -10.78 -14.24 -19.61
CA GLU A 285 -12.09 -13.71 -19.23
C GLU A 285 -12.23 -13.42 -17.73
N ASP A 286 -11.43 -14.05 -16.86
CA ASP A 286 -11.48 -13.85 -15.41
C ASP A 286 -10.97 -12.48 -14.98
N PHE A 287 -10.22 -11.79 -15.84
CA PHE A 287 -9.74 -10.42 -15.58
C PHE A 287 -10.80 -9.36 -15.87
N ALA A 288 -11.88 -9.70 -16.57
CA ALA A 288 -12.92 -8.74 -16.95
C ALA A 288 -13.50 -7.99 -15.74
N GLY A 289 -13.47 -6.65 -15.77
CA GLY A 289 -13.93 -5.79 -14.69
C GLY A 289 -13.07 -5.80 -13.42
N ARG A 290 -11.90 -6.46 -13.44
CA ARG A 290 -10.96 -6.56 -12.30
C ARG A 290 -9.66 -5.84 -12.53
N MET A 291 -9.12 -5.93 -13.74
CA MET A 291 -7.84 -5.34 -14.13
C MET A 291 -7.94 -4.85 -15.57
N VAL A 292 -7.39 -3.67 -15.84
CA VAL A 292 -7.26 -3.16 -17.21
C VAL A 292 -6.07 -3.84 -17.87
N ILE A 293 -6.31 -4.48 -19.00
CA ILE A 293 -5.31 -5.15 -19.82
C ILE A 293 -5.47 -4.62 -21.24
N SER A 294 -4.52 -3.85 -21.74
CA SER A 294 -4.57 -3.27 -23.08
C SER A 294 -3.23 -2.71 -23.51
N ALA A 295 -2.99 -2.68 -24.82
CA ALA A 295 -1.89 -1.94 -25.44
C ALA A 295 -2.23 -0.43 -25.61
N ASP A 296 -3.51 -0.07 -25.57
CA ASP A 296 -3.96 1.32 -25.73
C ASP A 296 -3.81 2.12 -24.42
N PRO A 297 -2.90 3.12 -24.35
CA PRO A 297 -2.72 3.93 -23.16
C PRO A 297 -3.96 4.79 -22.81
N ASP A 298 -4.83 5.13 -23.76
CA ASP A 298 -6.05 5.88 -23.47
C ASP A 298 -7.09 5.06 -22.70
N VAL A 299 -7.13 3.75 -22.87
CA VAL A 299 -7.96 2.82 -22.05
C VAL A 299 -7.50 2.87 -20.60
N HIS A 300 -6.19 2.81 -20.34
CA HIS A 300 -5.62 2.93 -19.01
C HIS A 300 -5.89 4.30 -18.40
N ARG A 301 -5.67 5.37 -19.17
CA ARG A 301 -5.94 6.75 -18.74
C ARG A 301 -7.40 6.94 -18.30
N ALA A 302 -8.36 6.46 -19.10
CA ALA A 302 -9.79 6.57 -18.78
C ALA A 302 -10.16 5.81 -17.49
N SER A 303 -9.54 4.66 -17.26
CA SER A 303 -9.72 3.89 -16.02
C SER A 303 -9.17 4.63 -14.80
N LEU A 304 -7.93 5.14 -14.89
CA LEU A 304 -7.27 5.88 -13.82
C LEU A 304 -8.03 7.17 -13.49
N GLN A 305 -8.44 7.93 -14.51
CA GLN A 305 -9.25 9.15 -14.34
C GLN A 305 -10.52 8.85 -13.56
N GLY A 306 -11.18 7.74 -13.87
CA GLY A 306 -12.40 7.37 -13.16
C GLY A 306 -12.22 7.05 -11.68
N TYR A 307 -11.02 6.71 -11.21
CA TYR A 307 -10.71 6.63 -9.77
C TYR A 307 -10.43 8.01 -9.17
N ILE A 308 -9.74 8.87 -9.92
CA ILE A 308 -9.48 10.26 -9.50
C ILE A 308 -10.80 11.00 -9.29
N ASP A 309 -11.76 10.84 -10.20
CA ASP A 309 -13.10 11.44 -10.13
C ASP A 309 -13.89 11.00 -8.89
N LEU A 310 -13.51 9.90 -8.22
CA LEU A 310 -14.07 9.46 -6.94
C LEU A 310 -13.41 10.14 -5.73
N GLY A 311 -12.43 11.00 -5.93
CA GLY A 311 -11.70 11.70 -4.87
C GLY A 311 -10.50 10.91 -4.33
N ILE A 312 -9.92 9.99 -5.13
CA ILE A 312 -8.59 9.42 -4.84
C ILE A 312 -7.55 10.51 -5.12
N ASP A 313 -6.70 10.78 -4.16
CA ASP A 313 -5.66 11.81 -4.24
C ASP A 313 -4.25 11.25 -4.48
N ARG A 314 -4.00 9.97 -4.16
CA ARG A 314 -2.73 9.29 -4.42
C ARG A 314 -2.98 7.95 -5.15
N LEU A 315 -2.53 7.85 -6.40
CA LEU A 315 -2.56 6.61 -7.17
C LEU A 315 -1.15 6.02 -7.22
N TYR A 316 -1.00 4.74 -6.85
CA TYR A 316 0.22 3.98 -7.09
C TYR A 316 -0.06 2.89 -8.12
N ILE A 317 0.64 2.95 -9.25
CA ILE A 317 0.37 2.09 -10.40
C ILE A 317 1.38 0.95 -10.45
N HIS A 318 0.89 -0.26 -10.54
CA HIS A 318 1.63 -1.48 -10.82
C HIS A 318 1.28 -1.97 -12.23
N ASN A 319 2.21 -1.84 -13.18
CA ASN A 319 2.17 -2.63 -14.41
C ASN A 319 2.68 -4.03 -14.10
N VAL A 320 1.87 -5.06 -14.35
CA VAL A 320 2.20 -6.42 -13.92
C VAL A 320 3.27 -7.08 -14.80
N GLY A 321 3.49 -6.58 -16.02
CA GLY A 321 4.52 -7.08 -16.92
C GLY A 321 5.94 -6.73 -16.46
N ARG A 322 6.94 -7.48 -16.95
CA ARG A 322 8.35 -7.18 -16.68
C ARG A 322 8.93 -6.08 -17.57
N ASN A 323 8.19 -5.61 -18.57
CA ASN A 323 8.49 -4.50 -19.47
C ASN A 323 8.34 -3.12 -18.80
N GLN A 324 8.93 -2.96 -17.60
CA GLN A 324 8.71 -1.78 -16.75
C GLN A 324 9.18 -0.48 -17.41
N ARG A 325 10.35 -0.49 -18.08
CA ARG A 325 10.90 0.74 -18.66
C ARG A 325 10.06 1.23 -19.83
N GLU A 326 9.65 0.33 -20.72
CA GLU A 326 8.79 0.63 -21.86
C GLU A 326 7.44 1.16 -21.39
N TRP A 327 6.85 0.54 -20.37
CA TRP A 327 5.62 1.00 -19.77
C TRP A 327 5.77 2.38 -19.11
N ILE A 328 6.82 2.60 -18.33
CA ILE A 328 7.08 3.89 -17.68
C ILE A 328 7.24 5.00 -18.74
N ASP A 329 7.97 4.75 -19.82
CA ASP A 329 8.17 5.71 -20.90
C ASP A 329 6.87 6.06 -21.62
N GLU A 330 6.05 5.06 -21.95
CA GLU A 330 4.75 5.27 -22.60
C GLU A 330 3.81 6.07 -21.69
N PHE A 331 3.71 5.69 -20.40
CA PHE A 331 2.81 6.37 -19.47
C PHE A 331 3.26 7.81 -19.18
N ALA A 332 4.55 8.06 -19.13
CA ALA A 332 5.10 9.42 -18.95
C ALA A 332 4.66 10.39 -20.06
N VAL A 333 4.47 9.90 -21.29
CA VAL A 333 4.08 10.70 -22.45
C VAL A 333 2.56 10.72 -22.65
N SER A 334 1.94 9.53 -22.60
CA SER A 334 0.56 9.35 -23.08
C SER A 334 -0.48 9.41 -21.97
N VAL A 335 -0.13 9.10 -20.71
CA VAL A 335 -1.08 8.96 -19.60
C VAL A 335 -0.91 10.06 -18.56
N LEU A 336 0.23 10.14 -17.88
CA LEU A 336 0.43 11.02 -16.72
C LEU A 336 0.10 12.49 -17.01
N PRO A 337 0.53 13.10 -18.14
CA PRO A 337 0.27 14.53 -18.40
C PRO A 337 -1.21 14.85 -18.64
N LYS A 338 -2.04 13.85 -18.90
CA LYS A 338 -3.46 14.01 -19.23
C LYS A 338 -4.40 13.73 -18.06
N LEU A 339 -3.90 13.17 -16.94
CA LEU A 339 -4.69 12.97 -15.73
C LEU A 339 -4.96 14.31 -15.03
N ARG A 340 -6.17 14.48 -14.49
CA ARG A 340 -6.63 15.72 -13.85
C ARG A 340 -7.28 15.40 -12.50
N PRO A 341 -6.93 16.14 -11.40
CA PRO A 341 -7.59 16.02 -10.09
C PRO A 341 -9.03 16.51 -10.11
#